data_b32ea32f0d6cf570ba0bf8f155001747
#
_entry.id   b32ea32f0d6cf570ba0bf8f155001747
#
_cell.length_a   1.000
_cell.length_b   1.000
_cell.length_c   1.000
_cell.angle_alpha   90.00
_cell.angle_beta   90.00
_cell.angle_gamma   90.00
#
_symmetry.space_group_name_H-M   'P 1'
#
loop_
_entity.id
_entity.type
_entity.pdbx_description
1 polymer ?
#
loop_
_entity_poly.entity_id
_entity_poly.type
_entity_poly.pdbx_seq_one_letter_code
_entity_poly.pdbx_strand_id
1 'polypeptide(L)'
;PDDESAAPLLHHSARIVWEYWAGDAWQPVDVLTDDTRALTLSGALVVRAPGEMQPTRLGELDADRCYLRCRMASGAYDAAPLAAQIVLNGLAADQLSGPAGLTWTIAAGAEISGLEPQPGEWARLHAEFDAQGVITRLSFAPESDLPPFFVLAYQPPQPSTPGQIALEAEAPGVGTGRPDQQIAFSAAAVVPDSLRLVTLEAPDAWQMWTPRPDFDASTRDAAHYVLDAGEGVVQFGDGELGRVVPRGTPIIAAADFTQAEAGNLAAGTIRVLARTARNEALLGGLAAEIDEKEGPVPRPLDVIRVRLGEITNPLPATGGTSAETLAQASARALETLRRSSRAVTLDDYEALAFETPGVNLARVTAFANRAPGLPCITAPGMILVVVVPHLPPDRPTPSAGLKQAVAAYLTRRQVLGTQTRVVGPVYRDLAVRASVRAYPRTDPAALTARIAAALDQFFHPLHGGPDGTGWPLGRDVYLSEVQHVIDSVPGVDHILKLELVLDCDE
;
A
#
# COMPACT_ATOMS: atom_id res chain seq x y z
N PRO A 1 4.67 10.31 -19.76
CA PRO A 1 3.48 9.54 -19.51
C PRO A 1 3.95 8.12 -19.25
N ASP A 2 4.14 7.85 -17.97
CA ASP A 2 4.48 6.51 -17.51
C ASP A 2 3.23 5.66 -17.69
N ASP A 3 3.38 4.58 -18.44
CA ASP A 3 2.31 3.60 -18.61
C ASP A 3 2.19 2.81 -17.29
N GLU A 4 1.47 3.38 -16.32
CA GLU A 4 1.17 2.75 -15.03
C GLU A 4 0.27 1.51 -15.16
N SER A 5 -0.19 1.19 -16.37
CA SER A 5 -1.13 0.08 -16.61
C SER A 5 -0.46 -1.29 -16.73
N ALA A 6 0.86 -1.39 -16.79
CA ALA A 6 1.54 -2.68 -16.83
C ALA A 6 1.60 -3.29 -15.44
N ALA A 7 0.86 -4.37 -15.22
CA ALA A 7 0.95 -5.15 -13.98
C ALA A 7 2.42 -5.46 -13.64
N PRO A 8 2.85 -5.24 -12.39
CA PRO A 8 4.25 -5.48 -12.00
C PRO A 8 4.61 -6.94 -12.25
N LEU A 9 5.78 -7.18 -12.86
CA LEU A 9 6.29 -8.52 -13.08
C LEU A 9 6.50 -9.22 -11.74
N LEU A 10 5.91 -10.41 -11.58
CA LEU A 10 6.11 -11.22 -10.39
C LEU A 10 7.56 -11.73 -10.36
N HIS A 11 8.25 -11.51 -9.24
CA HIS A 11 9.62 -11.98 -9.03
C HIS A 11 9.70 -13.43 -8.54
N HIS A 12 8.56 -14.08 -8.30
CA HIS A 12 8.45 -15.49 -7.93
C HIS A 12 7.52 -16.23 -8.88
N SER A 13 7.66 -17.56 -8.93
CA SER A 13 6.79 -18.45 -9.72
C SER A 13 5.78 -19.21 -8.88
N ALA A 14 5.77 -19.01 -7.56
CA ALA A 14 4.91 -19.70 -6.64
C ALA A 14 3.43 -19.40 -6.93
N ARG A 15 2.64 -20.46 -7.01
CA ARG A 15 1.19 -20.42 -7.08
C ARG A 15 0.63 -21.19 -5.89
N ILE A 16 -0.22 -20.54 -5.13
CA ILE A 16 -0.87 -21.12 -3.94
C ILE A 16 -2.34 -21.38 -4.22
N VAL A 17 -2.88 -22.35 -3.50
CA VAL A 17 -4.30 -22.69 -3.48
C VAL A 17 -4.75 -22.76 -2.03
N TRP A 18 -5.88 -22.13 -1.76
CA TRP A 18 -6.54 -22.18 -0.47
C TRP A 18 -7.60 -23.27 -0.49
N GLU A 19 -7.63 -24.12 0.52
CA GLU A 19 -8.53 -25.24 0.64
C GLU A 19 -9.13 -25.30 2.05
N TYR A 20 -10.37 -25.78 2.15
CA TYR A 20 -11.05 -26.06 3.42
C TYR A 20 -11.30 -27.57 3.58
N TRP A 21 -11.45 -28.00 4.80
CA TRP A 21 -11.79 -29.38 5.11
C TRP A 21 -13.29 -29.58 5.11
N ALA A 22 -13.80 -30.44 4.22
CA ALA A 22 -15.23 -30.75 4.07
C ALA A 22 -15.69 -31.98 4.90
N GLY A 23 -14.81 -32.51 5.77
CA GLY A 23 -15.09 -33.66 6.61
C GLY A 23 -14.39 -34.94 6.15
N ASP A 24 -14.22 -35.12 4.85
CA ASP A 24 -13.59 -36.29 4.23
C ASP A 24 -12.45 -35.94 3.28
N ALA A 25 -12.49 -34.74 2.71
CA ALA A 25 -11.51 -34.26 1.73
C ALA A 25 -11.27 -32.75 1.81
N TRP A 26 -10.11 -32.32 1.29
CA TRP A 26 -9.79 -30.94 1.09
C TRP A 26 -10.45 -30.42 -0.20
N GLN A 27 -11.26 -29.37 -0.08
CA GLN A 27 -11.95 -28.72 -1.19
C GLN A 27 -11.40 -27.30 -1.39
N PRO A 28 -11.34 -26.81 -2.63
CA PRO A 28 -10.88 -25.45 -2.89
C PRO A 28 -11.83 -24.41 -2.30
N VAL A 29 -11.24 -23.34 -1.74
CA VAL A 29 -11.97 -22.14 -1.27
C VAL A 29 -12.14 -21.18 -2.41
N ASP A 30 -13.33 -20.56 -2.50
CA ASP A 30 -13.59 -19.47 -3.42
C ASP A 30 -12.91 -18.19 -2.87
N VAL A 31 -11.78 -17.83 -3.48
CA VAL A 31 -11.00 -16.62 -3.12
C VAL A 31 -11.54 -15.44 -3.91
N LEU A 32 -12.07 -14.44 -3.20
CA LEU A 32 -12.61 -13.21 -3.79
C LEU A 32 -11.50 -12.20 -4.09
N THR A 33 -10.55 -12.04 -3.15
CA THR A 33 -9.36 -11.19 -3.29
C THR A 33 -8.17 -11.81 -2.56
N ASP A 34 -6.97 -11.66 -3.13
CA ASP A 34 -5.70 -12.03 -2.50
C ASP A 34 -4.66 -10.93 -2.78
N ASP A 35 -4.50 -10.02 -1.83
CA ASP A 35 -3.52 -8.93 -1.89
C ASP A 35 -2.13 -9.40 -1.45
N THR A 36 -2.00 -10.64 -0.96
CA THR A 36 -0.73 -11.16 -0.43
C THR A 36 0.26 -11.57 -1.52
N ARG A 37 -0.19 -11.63 -2.78
CA ARG A 37 0.61 -12.12 -3.91
C ARG A 37 1.32 -13.43 -3.58
N ALA A 38 0.52 -14.44 -3.25
CA ALA A 38 1.02 -15.73 -2.81
C ALA A 38 1.89 -15.65 -1.53
N LEU A 39 1.45 -14.90 -0.53
CA LEU A 39 2.12 -14.71 0.77
C LEU A 39 3.50 -14.03 0.69
N THR A 40 3.82 -13.33 -0.39
CA THR A 40 5.06 -12.56 -0.51
C THR A 40 4.95 -11.14 0.04
N LEU A 41 3.74 -10.66 0.25
CA LEU A 41 3.44 -9.35 0.83
C LEU A 41 2.47 -9.50 2.01
N SER A 42 2.50 -8.52 2.91
CA SER A 42 1.42 -8.32 3.86
C SER A 42 0.19 -7.81 3.12
N GLY A 43 -0.96 -8.42 3.33
CA GLY A 43 -2.19 -8.06 2.63
C GLY A 43 -3.40 -8.80 3.16
N ALA A 44 -4.57 -8.47 2.64
CA ALA A 44 -5.82 -9.13 2.96
C ALA A 44 -6.08 -10.30 2.00
N LEU A 45 -6.58 -11.38 2.56
CA LEU A 45 -7.16 -12.50 1.82
C LEU A 45 -8.65 -12.54 2.14
N VAL A 46 -9.49 -12.30 1.15
CA VAL A 46 -10.94 -12.39 1.31
C VAL A 46 -11.43 -13.66 0.63
N VAL A 47 -12.08 -14.51 1.39
CA VAL A 47 -12.63 -15.76 0.91
C VAL A 47 -14.14 -15.81 1.17
N ARG A 48 -14.87 -16.47 0.28
CA ARG A 48 -16.26 -16.80 0.56
C ARG A 48 -16.28 -17.94 1.58
N ALA A 49 -16.97 -17.73 2.71
CA ALA A 49 -17.10 -18.75 3.74
C ALA A 49 -17.76 -20.03 3.15
N PRO A 50 -17.08 -21.19 3.19
CA PRO A 50 -17.66 -22.42 2.69
C PRO A 50 -18.82 -22.87 3.60
N GLY A 51 -20.00 -23.10 3.02
CA GLY A 51 -21.15 -23.58 3.78
C GLY A 51 -21.05 -25.04 4.28
N GLU A 52 -20.08 -25.80 3.77
CA GLU A 52 -19.90 -27.23 4.01
C GLU A 52 -18.73 -27.56 4.94
N MET A 53 -18.14 -26.56 5.61
CA MET A 53 -17.08 -26.80 6.59
C MET A 53 -17.62 -27.64 7.76
N GLN A 54 -16.96 -28.77 8.03
CA GLN A 54 -17.33 -29.60 9.16
C GLN A 54 -16.24 -29.54 10.24
N PRO A 55 -16.61 -29.22 11.50
CA PRO A 55 -15.70 -29.33 12.63
C PRO A 55 -15.20 -30.78 12.74
N THR A 56 -13.89 -30.95 12.71
CA THR A 56 -13.24 -32.26 12.73
C THR A 56 -11.99 -32.16 13.59
N ARG A 57 -11.59 -33.26 14.18
CA ARG A 57 -10.29 -33.38 14.85
C ARG A 57 -9.23 -33.82 13.84
N LEU A 58 -8.28 -32.96 13.50
CA LEU A 58 -7.15 -33.27 12.62
C LEU A 58 -5.82 -33.09 13.37
N GLY A 59 -4.91 -34.06 13.17
CA GLY A 59 -3.59 -34.02 13.79
C GLY A 59 -3.64 -34.19 15.32
N GLU A 60 -2.78 -33.44 16.03
CA GLU A 60 -2.60 -33.54 17.49
C GLU A 60 -3.54 -32.62 18.29
N LEU A 61 -4.49 -31.96 17.63
CA LEU A 61 -5.41 -31.03 18.30
C LEU A 61 -6.54 -31.81 19.02
N ASP A 62 -6.77 -31.47 20.29
CA ASP A 62 -7.75 -32.11 21.13
C ASP A 62 -9.20 -31.63 20.96
N ALA A 63 -9.47 -30.71 20.07
CA ALA A 63 -10.80 -30.16 19.83
C ALA A 63 -11.17 -30.21 18.34
N ASP A 64 -12.47 -30.38 18.09
CA ASP A 64 -13.01 -30.26 16.74
C ASP A 64 -12.91 -28.81 16.27
N ARG A 65 -12.33 -28.62 15.08
CA ARG A 65 -12.09 -27.30 14.47
C ARG A 65 -12.46 -27.34 12.98
N CYS A 66 -12.80 -26.18 12.46
CA CYS A 66 -12.84 -25.96 11.02
C CYS A 66 -11.45 -25.62 10.52
N TYR A 67 -11.02 -26.24 9.44
CA TYR A 67 -9.66 -26.09 8.95
C TYR A 67 -9.64 -25.44 7.58
N LEU A 68 -8.77 -24.43 7.46
CA LEU A 68 -8.31 -23.87 6.21
C LEU A 68 -6.83 -24.16 6.05
N ARG A 69 -6.39 -24.45 4.85
CA ARG A 69 -4.96 -24.58 4.55
C ARG A 69 -4.59 -23.82 3.29
N CYS A 70 -3.37 -23.33 3.28
CA CYS A 70 -2.69 -22.85 2.09
C CYS A 70 -1.73 -23.92 1.60
N ARG A 71 -1.77 -24.25 0.33
CA ARG A 71 -0.89 -25.23 -0.30
C ARG A 71 -0.24 -24.61 -1.54
N MET A 72 1.05 -24.82 -1.72
CA MET A 72 1.71 -24.52 -2.96
C MET A 72 1.26 -25.51 -4.04
N ALA A 73 0.63 -25.01 -5.09
CA ALA A 73 0.15 -25.80 -6.21
C ALA A 73 1.25 -26.04 -7.24
N SER A 74 2.08 -25.04 -7.51
CA SER A 74 3.20 -25.11 -8.46
C SER A 74 4.19 -23.98 -8.23
N GLY A 75 5.36 -24.08 -8.87
CA GLY A 75 6.39 -23.07 -8.82
C GLY A 75 7.27 -23.16 -7.58
N ALA A 76 7.97 -22.07 -7.27
CA ALA A 76 8.86 -21.95 -6.13
C ALA A 76 8.91 -20.51 -5.62
N TYR A 77 9.27 -20.36 -4.34
CA TYR A 77 9.66 -19.09 -3.75
C TYR A 77 11.18 -18.93 -3.78
N ASP A 78 11.67 -17.71 -3.87
CA ASP A 78 13.09 -17.37 -3.73
C ASP A 78 13.56 -17.60 -2.29
N ALA A 79 12.68 -17.28 -1.32
CA ALA A 79 12.83 -17.61 0.08
C ALA A 79 11.46 -18.04 0.65
N ALA A 80 11.47 -18.89 1.65
CA ALA A 80 10.24 -19.30 2.32
C ALA A 80 9.52 -18.08 2.91
N PRO A 81 8.23 -17.89 2.64
CA PRO A 81 7.48 -16.80 3.24
C PRO A 81 7.37 -17.00 4.75
N LEU A 82 7.61 -15.91 5.50
CA LEU A 82 7.48 -15.89 6.96
C LEU A 82 6.25 -15.05 7.32
N ALA A 83 5.22 -15.69 7.84
CA ALA A 83 4.06 -14.99 8.38
C ALA A 83 4.34 -14.61 9.84
N ALA A 84 4.48 -13.31 10.11
CA ALA A 84 4.62 -12.81 11.48
C ALA A 84 3.31 -12.98 12.27
N GLN A 85 2.18 -12.82 11.59
CA GLN A 85 0.85 -12.96 12.18
C GLN A 85 -0.19 -13.28 11.11
N ILE A 86 -1.20 -14.06 11.47
CA ILE A 86 -2.42 -14.30 10.70
C ILE A 86 -3.60 -13.88 11.57
N VAL A 87 -4.40 -12.95 11.08
CA VAL A 87 -5.58 -12.42 11.78
C VAL A 87 -6.82 -12.89 11.05
N LEU A 88 -7.70 -13.61 11.73
CA LEU A 88 -8.99 -14.02 11.19
C LEU A 88 -10.02 -12.90 11.36
N ASN A 89 -10.90 -12.76 10.37
CA ASN A 89 -11.90 -11.70 10.32
C ASN A 89 -11.32 -10.30 10.47
N GLY A 90 -10.07 -10.10 10.01
CA GLY A 90 -9.42 -8.81 9.93
C GLY A 90 -10.04 -7.98 8.80
N LEU A 91 -10.26 -6.69 9.06
CA LEU A 91 -10.60 -5.71 8.06
C LEU A 91 -9.46 -4.71 7.95
N ALA A 92 -9.05 -4.39 6.73
CA ALA A 92 -8.24 -3.21 6.51
C ALA A 92 -9.14 -1.98 6.75
N ALA A 93 -8.66 -1.05 7.54
CA ALA A 93 -9.40 0.16 7.86
C ALA A 93 -8.46 1.36 7.84
N ASP A 94 -8.92 2.44 7.22
CA ASP A 94 -8.26 3.72 7.23
C ASP A 94 -8.91 4.63 8.28
N GLN A 95 -8.11 5.50 8.89
CA GLN A 95 -8.63 6.51 9.79
C GLN A 95 -9.18 7.66 8.95
N LEU A 96 -10.48 7.66 8.74
CA LEU A 96 -11.20 8.67 7.98
C LEU A 96 -12.39 9.19 8.78
N SER A 97 -12.76 10.45 8.55
CA SER A 97 -14.01 11.04 9.03
C SER A 97 -14.67 11.80 7.89
N GLY A 98 -15.97 11.64 7.76
CA GLY A 98 -16.76 12.45 6.82
C GLY A 98 -17.26 13.75 7.47
N PRO A 99 -17.88 14.66 6.68
CA PRO A 99 -18.56 15.84 7.18
C PRO A 99 -19.76 15.48 8.08
N ALA A 100 -20.17 16.44 8.88
CA ALA A 100 -21.22 16.25 9.92
C ALA A 100 -22.58 15.80 9.36
N GLY A 101 -22.83 16.07 8.10
CA GLY A 101 -24.06 15.73 7.39
C GLY A 101 -24.87 16.96 6.98
N LEU A 102 -25.40 16.90 5.77
CA LEU A 102 -26.32 17.87 5.19
C LEU A 102 -27.71 17.25 5.07
N THR A 103 -28.70 17.90 5.69
CA THR A 103 -30.07 17.41 5.68
C THR A 103 -30.95 18.33 4.86
N TRP A 104 -31.72 17.76 3.95
CA TRP A 104 -32.75 18.46 3.17
C TRP A 104 -34.14 17.94 3.51
N THR A 105 -35.09 18.85 3.54
CA THR A 105 -36.51 18.53 3.65
C THR A 105 -37.09 18.28 2.27
N ILE A 106 -37.91 17.23 2.14
CA ILE A 106 -38.64 16.90 0.93
C ILE A 106 -40.09 17.27 1.11
N ALA A 107 -40.66 18.05 0.21
CA ALA A 107 -42.03 18.51 0.33
C ALA A 107 -43.02 17.33 0.44
N ALA A 108 -44.12 17.52 1.17
CA ALA A 108 -45.23 16.57 1.18
C ALA A 108 -45.75 16.39 -0.23
N GLY A 109 -45.89 15.13 -0.69
CA GLY A 109 -46.30 14.82 -2.03
C GLY A 109 -45.34 15.14 -3.15
N ALA A 110 -44.04 15.39 -2.83
CA ALA A 110 -42.98 15.56 -3.82
C ALA A 110 -42.89 14.33 -4.75
N GLU A 111 -42.50 14.57 -5.99
CA GLU A 111 -42.29 13.50 -6.97
C GLU A 111 -40.94 12.82 -6.73
N ILE A 112 -41.02 11.51 -6.42
CA ILE A 112 -39.80 10.69 -6.21
C ILE A 112 -39.73 9.71 -7.38
N SER A 113 -38.50 9.56 -7.96
CA SER A 113 -38.25 8.63 -9.06
C SER A 113 -36.91 7.91 -8.91
N GLY A 114 -36.82 6.72 -9.53
CA GLY A 114 -35.62 5.87 -9.42
C GLY A 114 -35.68 4.92 -8.24
N LEU A 115 -34.57 4.21 -8.00
CA LEU A 115 -34.42 3.27 -6.88
C LEU A 115 -34.06 4.02 -5.62
N GLU A 116 -34.98 4.03 -4.65
CA GLU A 116 -34.76 4.71 -3.37
C GLU A 116 -33.64 4.01 -2.56
N PRO A 117 -32.61 4.77 -2.12
CA PRO A 117 -31.51 4.20 -1.38
C PRO A 117 -31.89 3.87 0.07
N GLN A 118 -31.25 2.85 0.61
CA GLN A 118 -31.29 2.62 2.04
C GLN A 118 -30.22 3.47 2.75
N PRO A 119 -30.41 3.80 4.04
CA PRO A 119 -29.33 4.36 4.84
C PRO A 119 -28.10 3.45 4.80
N GLY A 120 -26.90 4.04 4.62
CA GLY A 120 -25.66 3.29 4.47
C GLY A 120 -25.25 3.01 3.01
N GLU A 121 -26.05 3.39 2.05
CA GLU A 121 -25.76 3.22 0.62
C GLU A 121 -25.23 4.51 -0.02
N TRP A 122 -24.51 4.33 -1.14
CA TRP A 122 -24.10 5.43 -2.01
C TRP A 122 -25.16 5.65 -3.08
N ALA A 123 -25.68 6.87 -3.19
CA ALA A 123 -26.68 7.23 -4.18
C ALA A 123 -26.24 8.43 -5.02
N ARG A 124 -26.50 8.34 -6.33
CA ARG A 124 -26.49 9.51 -7.21
C ARG A 124 -27.88 10.09 -7.25
N LEU A 125 -28.00 11.34 -6.91
CA LEU A 125 -29.29 12.01 -6.81
C LEU A 125 -29.28 13.34 -7.55
N HIS A 126 -30.42 13.67 -8.10
CA HIS A 126 -30.74 14.96 -8.67
C HIS A 126 -31.98 15.50 -7.95
N ALA A 127 -31.88 16.68 -7.37
CA ALA A 127 -32.94 17.30 -6.61
C ALA A 127 -33.29 18.67 -7.21
N GLU A 128 -34.60 18.96 -7.32
CA GLU A 128 -35.13 20.28 -7.65
C GLU A 128 -35.64 20.94 -6.36
N PHE A 129 -35.32 22.20 -6.16
CA PHE A 129 -35.63 22.93 -4.94
C PHE A 129 -36.60 24.08 -5.24
N ASP A 130 -37.48 24.36 -4.28
CA ASP A 130 -38.25 25.59 -4.26
C ASP A 130 -37.43 26.78 -3.74
N ALA A 131 -38.06 27.96 -3.72
CA ALA A 131 -37.42 29.20 -3.24
C ALA A 131 -37.06 29.17 -1.74
N GLN A 132 -37.56 28.21 -0.98
CA GLN A 132 -37.30 28.01 0.42
C GLN A 132 -36.23 26.94 0.69
N GLY A 133 -35.69 26.31 -0.36
CA GLY A 133 -34.69 25.24 -0.26
C GLY A 133 -35.27 23.87 0.12
N VAL A 134 -36.56 23.67 -0.14
CA VAL A 134 -37.24 22.39 0.05
C VAL A 134 -37.28 21.64 -1.28
N ILE A 135 -36.98 20.35 -1.24
CA ILE A 135 -36.99 19.47 -2.42
C ILE A 135 -38.45 19.25 -2.89
N THR A 136 -38.74 19.60 -4.15
CA THR A 136 -40.04 19.40 -4.79
C THR A 136 -40.06 18.20 -5.73
N ARG A 137 -38.89 17.84 -6.27
CA ARG A 137 -38.68 16.62 -7.05
C ARG A 137 -37.30 16.02 -6.66
N LEU A 138 -37.26 14.71 -6.50
CA LEU A 138 -36.04 13.97 -6.21
C LEU A 138 -35.93 12.74 -7.11
N SER A 139 -34.83 12.65 -7.84
CA SER A 139 -34.58 11.52 -8.72
C SER A 139 -33.30 10.80 -8.28
N PHE A 140 -33.37 9.50 -8.09
CA PHE A 140 -32.22 8.64 -7.88
C PHE A 140 -31.83 8.00 -9.22
N ALA A 141 -30.78 8.56 -9.83
CA ALA A 141 -30.36 8.22 -11.20
C ALA A 141 -28.93 7.66 -11.20
N PRO A 142 -28.74 6.34 -11.22
CA PRO A 142 -27.41 5.72 -11.19
C PRO A 142 -26.52 6.07 -12.39
N GLU A 143 -27.14 6.44 -13.53
CA GLU A 143 -26.44 6.81 -14.77
C GLU A 143 -26.12 8.32 -14.88
N SER A 144 -26.43 9.10 -13.85
CA SER A 144 -26.11 10.53 -13.80
C SER A 144 -24.59 10.76 -13.76
N ASP A 145 -24.11 11.83 -14.41
CA ASP A 145 -22.72 12.29 -14.32
C ASP A 145 -22.37 12.90 -12.95
N LEU A 146 -23.38 13.15 -12.10
CA LEU A 146 -23.16 13.68 -10.75
C LEU A 146 -22.46 12.64 -9.86
N PRO A 147 -21.62 13.08 -8.91
CA PRO A 147 -20.94 12.18 -8.00
C PRO A 147 -21.96 11.52 -7.06
N PRO A 148 -21.69 10.29 -6.61
CA PRO A 148 -22.51 9.67 -5.58
C PRO A 148 -22.27 10.31 -4.22
N PHE A 149 -23.33 10.45 -3.42
CA PHE A 149 -23.28 10.85 -2.02
C PHE A 149 -23.64 9.68 -1.11
N PHE A 150 -23.03 9.61 0.06
CA PHE A 150 -23.37 8.61 1.07
C PHE A 150 -24.64 9.04 1.81
N VAL A 151 -25.63 8.17 1.84
CA VAL A 151 -26.94 8.43 2.46
C VAL A 151 -26.87 8.05 3.94
N LEU A 152 -26.97 9.04 4.82
CA LEU A 152 -27.00 8.84 6.27
C LEU A 152 -28.39 8.44 6.75
N ALA A 153 -29.42 9.07 6.20
CA ALA A 153 -30.82 8.79 6.50
C ALA A 153 -31.71 9.16 5.31
N TYR A 154 -32.76 8.40 5.11
CA TYR A 154 -33.78 8.70 4.13
C TYR A 154 -35.16 8.37 4.69
N GLN A 155 -36.05 9.35 4.65
CA GLN A 155 -37.46 9.20 4.98
C GLN A 155 -38.28 9.71 3.79
N PRO A 156 -38.95 8.82 3.07
CA PRO A 156 -39.76 9.23 1.91
C PRO A 156 -40.91 10.15 2.32
N PRO A 157 -41.27 11.15 1.49
CA PRO A 157 -42.42 11.99 1.77
C PRO A 157 -43.72 11.20 1.63
N GLN A 158 -44.70 11.56 2.42
CA GLN A 158 -46.07 11.07 2.30
C GLN A 158 -46.95 12.16 1.68
N PRO A 159 -48.14 11.86 1.19
CA PRO A 159 -49.03 12.88 0.60
C PRO A 159 -49.31 14.09 1.48
N SER A 160 -49.28 13.92 2.80
CA SER A 160 -49.54 14.97 3.81
C SER A 160 -48.39 15.23 4.78
N THR A 161 -47.25 14.50 4.65
CA THR A 161 -46.11 14.62 5.57
C THR A 161 -44.85 14.81 4.78
N PRO A 162 -44.04 15.84 5.08
CA PRO A 162 -42.75 16.04 4.45
C PRO A 162 -41.81 14.87 4.76
N GLY A 163 -40.95 14.55 3.78
CA GLY A 163 -39.82 13.63 3.95
C GLY A 163 -38.54 14.36 4.30
N GLN A 164 -37.47 13.58 4.46
CA GLN A 164 -36.12 14.08 4.71
C GLN A 164 -35.08 13.18 4.05
N ILE A 165 -34.00 13.77 3.57
CA ILE A 165 -32.79 13.05 3.18
C ILE A 165 -31.59 13.71 3.85
N ALA A 166 -30.76 12.90 4.49
CA ALA A 166 -29.51 13.32 5.09
C ALA A 166 -28.34 12.65 4.35
N LEU A 167 -27.40 13.46 3.89
CA LEU A 167 -26.21 13.02 3.13
C LEU A 167 -24.97 13.32 3.96
N GLU A 168 -23.94 12.49 3.82
CA GLU A 168 -22.60 12.78 4.34
C GLU A 168 -21.93 13.82 3.43
N ALA A 169 -22.34 15.06 3.61
CA ALA A 169 -21.89 16.21 2.83
C ALA A 169 -21.97 17.46 3.71
N GLU A 170 -21.36 18.54 3.27
CA GLU A 170 -21.48 19.86 3.88
C GLU A 170 -21.72 20.94 2.82
N ALA A 171 -22.20 22.08 3.26
CA ALA A 171 -22.36 23.28 2.44
C ALA A 171 -21.36 24.33 2.90
N PRO A 172 -20.08 24.29 2.46
CA PRO A 172 -19.02 25.14 2.97
C PRO A 172 -19.18 26.60 2.57
N GLY A 173 -20.11 26.94 1.71
CA GLY A 173 -20.36 28.33 1.32
C GLY A 173 -21.32 28.48 0.15
N VAL A 174 -21.38 29.71 -0.34
CA VAL A 174 -22.16 30.09 -1.52
C VAL A 174 -21.28 30.86 -2.50
N GLY A 175 -21.59 30.76 -3.77
CA GLY A 175 -20.93 31.49 -4.84
C GLY A 175 -21.02 33.02 -4.62
N THR A 176 -19.91 33.71 -4.71
CA THR A 176 -19.85 35.17 -4.57
C THR A 176 -19.98 35.87 -5.90
N GLY A 177 -19.77 35.20 -7.02
CA GLY A 177 -19.65 35.76 -8.35
C GLY A 177 -18.35 36.54 -8.55
N ARG A 178 -17.35 36.37 -7.69
CA ARG A 178 -16.05 37.07 -7.76
C ARG A 178 -14.96 36.09 -8.20
N PRO A 179 -13.94 36.60 -8.95
CA PRO A 179 -12.73 35.84 -9.25
C PRO A 179 -12.04 35.29 -7.98
N ASP A 180 -11.31 34.19 -8.13
CA ASP A 180 -10.45 33.62 -7.09
C ASP A 180 -11.17 33.37 -5.76
N GLN A 181 -12.44 33.00 -5.80
CA GLN A 181 -13.17 32.65 -4.59
C GLN A 181 -12.53 31.45 -3.93
N GLN A 182 -12.34 31.55 -2.61
CA GLN A 182 -11.91 30.44 -1.77
C GLN A 182 -13.01 30.04 -0.80
N ILE A 183 -13.08 28.74 -0.51
CA ILE A 183 -13.92 28.17 0.55
C ILE A 183 -13.07 27.23 1.40
N ALA A 184 -13.38 27.16 2.69
CA ALA A 184 -12.73 26.24 3.61
C ALA A 184 -13.75 25.20 4.10
N PHE A 185 -13.30 23.97 4.25
CA PHE A 185 -14.10 22.90 4.83
C PHE A 185 -14.17 23.01 6.35
N SER A 186 -15.09 22.24 6.94
CA SER A 186 -15.28 22.16 8.40
C SER A 186 -14.08 21.53 9.12
N ALA A 187 -13.25 20.77 8.39
CA ALA A 187 -12.02 20.17 8.88
C ALA A 187 -10.88 20.32 7.85
N ALA A 188 -9.66 20.38 8.34
CA ALA A 188 -8.44 20.34 7.53
C ALA A 188 -8.03 18.91 7.20
N ALA A 189 -6.94 18.75 6.43
CA ALA A 189 -6.39 17.48 6.00
C ALA A 189 -7.40 16.62 5.22
N VAL A 190 -7.88 17.18 4.13
CA VAL A 190 -8.76 16.51 3.16
C VAL A 190 -7.98 15.44 2.42
N VAL A 191 -8.59 14.27 2.22
CA VAL A 191 -8.07 13.24 1.32
C VAL A 191 -8.40 13.66 -0.11
N PRO A 192 -7.41 14.01 -0.97
CA PRO A 192 -7.66 14.67 -2.26
C PRO A 192 -8.64 13.93 -3.17
N ASP A 193 -8.47 12.61 -3.31
CA ASP A 193 -9.27 11.78 -4.22
C ASP A 193 -10.69 11.51 -3.70
N SER A 194 -10.99 11.88 -2.45
CA SER A 194 -12.31 11.70 -1.87
C SER A 194 -13.24 12.91 -2.13
N LEU A 195 -12.69 14.07 -2.46
CA LEU A 195 -13.47 15.31 -2.61
C LEU A 195 -14.40 15.26 -3.81
N ARG A 196 -15.68 15.44 -3.55
CA ARG A 196 -16.76 15.60 -4.52
C ARG A 196 -17.38 16.97 -4.32
N LEU A 197 -17.27 17.81 -5.33
CA LEU A 197 -17.72 19.20 -5.26
C LEU A 197 -18.75 19.45 -6.36
N VAL A 198 -19.91 19.93 -5.95
CA VAL A 198 -20.98 20.33 -6.87
C VAL A 198 -21.56 21.68 -6.49
N THR A 199 -22.07 22.40 -7.47
CA THR A 199 -22.82 23.65 -7.25
C THR A 199 -24.22 23.53 -7.82
N LEU A 200 -25.20 24.13 -7.15
CA LEU A 200 -26.58 24.18 -7.57
C LEU A 200 -26.85 25.56 -8.19
N GLU A 201 -26.69 25.67 -9.52
CA GLU A 201 -26.73 26.97 -10.22
C GLU A 201 -28.13 27.47 -10.56
N ALA A 202 -29.09 26.54 -10.65
CA ALA A 202 -30.52 26.81 -10.75
C ALA A 202 -31.26 25.72 -9.96
N PRO A 203 -32.57 25.83 -9.72
CA PRO A 203 -33.32 24.83 -8.94
C PRO A 203 -33.12 23.38 -9.37
N ASP A 204 -32.74 23.15 -10.62
CA ASP A 204 -32.52 21.86 -11.25
C ASP A 204 -31.13 21.72 -11.95
N ALA A 205 -30.29 22.74 -11.91
CA ALA A 205 -29.02 22.77 -12.63
C ALA A 205 -27.83 22.49 -11.70
N TRP A 206 -27.42 21.25 -11.63
CA TRP A 206 -26.25 20.82 -10.88
C TRP A 206 -24.99 20.84 -11.74
N GLN A 207 -23.94 21.50 -11.27
CA GLN A 207 -22.65 21.56 -11.92
C GLN A 207 -21.62 20.81 -11.08
N MET A 208 -21.02 19.76 -11.64
CA MET A 208 -19.86 19.10 -11.04
C MET A 208 -18.57 19.88 -11.32
N TRP A 209 -17.68 19.95 -10.34
CA TRP A 209 -16.38 20.56 -10.44
C TRP A 209 -15.28 19.52 -10.43
N THR A 210 -14.21 19.74 -11.21
CA THR A 210 -13.11 18.80 -11.39
C THR A 210 -11.83 19.35 -10.77
N PRO A 211 -11.08 18.55 -9.98
CA PRO A 211 -9.80 18.97 -9.41
C PRO A 211 -8.74 19.16 -10.48
N ARG A 212 -7.89 20.17 -10.28
CA ARG A 212 -6.69 20.42 -11.07
C ARG A 212 -5.54 20.81 -10.15
N PRO A 213 -4.28 20.51 -10.53
CA PRO A 213 -3.12 20.96 -9.75
C PRO A 213 -2.94 22.45 -9.81
N ASP A 214 -3.34 23.08 -10.92
CA ASP A 214 -3.31 24.52 -11.20
C ASP A 214 -4.38 24.86 -12.24
N PHE A 215 -4.51 26.15 -12.58
CA PHE A 215 -5.45 26.62 -13.59
C PHE A 215 -4.84 26.84 -14.98
N ASP A 216 -3.55 26.60 -15.19
CA ASP A 216 -2.81 26.95 -16.41
C ASP A 216 -3.44 26.38 -17.69
N ALA A 217 -3.99 25.17 -17.62
CA ALA A 217 -4.67 24.50 -18.73
C ALA A 217 -6.20 24.67 -18.71
N SER A 218 -6.75 25.49 -17.83
CA SER A 218 -8.18 25.68 -17.67
C SER A 218 -8.70 26.74 -18.65
N THR A 219 -9.80 26.42 -19.31
CA THR A 219 -10.51 27.41 -20.13
C THR A 219 -11.47 28.21 -19.27
N ARG A 220 -11.92 29.39 -19.77
CA ARG A 220 -12.79 30.32 -19.07
C ARG A 220 -14.05 29.69 -18.46
N ASP A 221 -14.66 28.72 -19.16
CA ASP A 221 -15.91 28.10 -18.75
C ASP A 221 -15.70 26.72 -18.07
N ALA A 222 -14.44 26.31 -17.87
CA ALA A 222 -14.12 25.04 -17.24
C ALA A 222 -14.42 25.07 -15.75
N ALA A 223 -15.30 24.18 -15.28
CA ALA A 223 -15.63 24.01 -13.87
C ALA A 223 -14.50 23.26 -13.15
N HIS A 224 -13.38 23.93 -12.95
CA HIS A 224 -12.18 23.41 -12.30
C HIS A 224 -11.95 24.12 -10.97
N TYR A 225 -11.33 23.39 -10.04
CA TYR A 225 -10.89 23.90 -8.74
C TYR A 225 -9.48 23.40 -8.42
N VAL A 226 -8.79 24.15 -7.56
CA VAL A 226 -7.52 23.76 -6.94
C VAL A 226 -7.76 23.52 -5.47
N LEU A 227 -7.27 22.38 -4.95
CA LEU A 227 -7.42 21.98 -3.55
C LEU A 227 -6.08 22.12 -2.82
N ASP A 228 -6.05 22.91 -1.75
CA ASP A 228 -5.06 22.75 -0.70
C ASP A 228 -5.57 21.72 0.31
N ALA A 229 -5.09 20.50 0.14
CA ALA A 229 -5.55 19.37 0.94
C ALA A 229 -5.11 19.48 2.40
N GLY A 230 -3.96 20.11 2.67
CA GLY A 230 -3.44 20.29 4.03
C GLY A 230 -4.27 21.27 4.86
N GLU A 231 -4.64 22.40 4.25
CA GLU A 231 -5.44 23.45 4.89
C GLU A 231 -6.96 23.19 4.75
N GLY A 232 -7.36 22.28 3.87
CA GLY A 232 -8.79 22.03 3.57
C GLY A 232 -9.45 23.21 2.86
N VAL A 233 -8.74 23.85 1.93
CA VAL A 233 -9.21 25.02 1.20
C VAL A 233 -9.32 24.69 -0.29
N VAL A 234 -10.45 25.04 -0.88
CA VAL A 234 -10.67 25.00 -2.34
C VAL A 234 -10.65 26.41 -2.90
N GLN A 235 -9.90 26.60 -3.98
CA GLN A 235 -9.89 27.82 -4.79
C GLN A 235 -10.57 27.54 -6.12
N PHE A 236 -11.43 28.48 -6.57
CA PHE A 236 -12.07 28.49 -7.87
C PHE A 236 -11.35 29.43 -8.84
N GLY A 237 -11.66 29.30 -10.13
CA GLY A 237 -11.05 30.13 -11.18
C GLY A 237 -11.39 31.60 -11.12
N ASP A 238 -10.65 32.40 -11.88
CA ASP A 238 -10.78 33.87 -11.96
C ASP A 238 -11.75 34.33 -13.06
N GLY A 239 -12.23 33.43 -13.92
CA GLY A 239 -13.09 33.74 -15.07
C GLY A 239 -12.32 33.96 -16.37
N GLU A 240 -10.99 33.90 -16.35
CA GLU A 240 -10.12 33.77 -17.52
C GLU A 240 -9.49 32.38 -17.57
N LEU A 241 -8.95 31.94 -16.43
CA LEU A 241 -8.43 30.60 -16.18
C LEU A 241 -9.32 29.88 -15.14
N GLY A 242 -10.30 29.14 -15.66
CA GLY A 242 -11.31 28.47 -14.83
C GLY A 242 -12.54 29.34 -14.55
N ARG A 243 -13.66 28.69 -14.37
CA ARG A 243 -14.97 29.30 -14.18
C ARG A 243 -15.13 29.93 -12.80
N VAL A 244 -15.79 31.10 -12.73
CA VAL A 244 -16.24 31.70 -11.47
C VAL A 244 -17.54 31.08 -11.03
N VAL A 245 -17.67 30.75 -9.72
CA VAL A 245 -18.92 30.27 -9.14
C VAL A 245 -19.96 31.41 -9.18
N PRO A 246 -21.14 31.20 -9.80
CA PRO A 246 -22.15 32.24 -9.90
C PRO A 246 -22.62 32.74 -8.53
N ARG A 247 -23.01 33.98 -8.44
CA ARG A 247 -23.41 34.61 -7.17
C ARG A 247 -24.70 33.95 -6.61
N GLY A 248 -24.66 33.63 -5.33
CA GLY A 248 -25.80 33.06 -4.62
C GLY A 248 -25.98 31.54 -4.81
N THR A 249 -25.09 30.89 -5.59
CA THR A 249 -25.12 29.47 -5.85
C THR A 249 -24.66 28.67 -4.64
N PRO A 250 -25.46 27.78 -4.07
CA PRO A 250 -25.01 26.86 -3.01
C PRO A 250 -23.85 25.97 -3.51
N ILE A 251 -22.83 25.84 -2.69
CA ILE A 251 -21.70 24.93 -2.90
C ILE A 251 -21.89 23.74 -1.96
N ILE A 252 -21.90 22.52 -2.49
CA ILE A 252 -22.11 21.29 -1.75
C ILE A 252 -20.86 20.43 -1.94
N ALA A 253 -20.31 19.95 -0.85
CA ALA A 253 -19.09 19.15 -0.88
C ALA A 253 -19.23 17.90 0.00
N ALA A 254 -18.67 16.81 -0.47
CA ALA A 254 -18.43 15.61 0.32
C ALA A 254 -16.95 15.25 0.21
N ALA A 255 -16.30 15.06 1.34
CA ALA A 255 -14.88 14.71 1.41
C ALA A 255 -14.62 13.85 2.64
N ASP A 256 -13.60 13.01 2.54
CA ASP A 256 -13.04 12.32 3.69
C ASP A 256 -11.89 13.16 4.27
N PHE A 257 -11.84 13.24 5.59
CA PHE A 257 -10.80 13.95 6.34
C PHE A 257 -9.94 12.96 7.12
N THR A 258 -8.66 13.22 7.25
CA THR A 258 -7.73 12.44 8.05
C THR A 258 -7.25 13.23 9.26
N GLN A 259 -6.88 12.53 10.35
CA GLN A 259 -6.22 13.14 11.49
C GLN A 259 -4.68 13.08 11.40
N ALA A 260 -4.16 12.76 10.23
CA ALA A 260 -2.74 12.64 9.97
C ALA A 260 -2.02 11.75 11.01
N GLU A 261 -0.99 12.27 11.67
CA GLU A 261 -0.19 11.52 12.67
C GLU A 261 -1.01 11.04 13.88
N ALA A 262 -2.09 11.74 14.24
CA ALA A 262 -2.96 11.32 15.35
C ALA A 262 -3.73 10.01 15.04
N GLY A 263 -3.82 9.62 13.77
CA GLY A 263 -4.33 8.33 13.33
C GLY A 263 -3.38 7.15 13.57
N ASN A 264 -2.11 7.39 13.88
CA ASN A 264 -1.13 6.35 14.19
C ASN A 264 -1.34 5.85 15.62
N LEU A 265 -1.89 4.66 15.76
CA LEU A 265 -2.27 4.10 17.06
C LEU A 265 -1.46 2.84 17.35
N ALA A 266 -1.12 2.64 18.64
CA ALA A 266 -0.47 1.41 19.07
C ALA A 266 -1.42 0.20 18.93
N ALA A 267 -0.85 -1.01 18.81
CA ALA A 267 -1.63 -2.24 18.82
C ALA A 267 -2.49 -2.37 20.09
N GLY A 268 -3.70 -2.89 19.95
CA GLY A 268 -4.63 -3.13 21.04
C GLY A 268 -5.30 -1.88 21.63
N THR A 269 -5.19 -0.72 20.98
CA THR A 269 -5.80 0.53 21.46
C THR A 269 -7.22 0.74 20.96
N ILE A 270 -7.58 0.23 19.78
CA ILE A 270 -8.96 0.30 19.26
C ILE A 270 -9.76 -0.80 19.94
N ARG A 271 -10.77 -0.39 20.71
CA ARG A 271 -11.60 -1.33 21.49
C ARG A 271 -13.10 -1.08 21.36
N VAL A 272 -13.49 -0.01 20.71
CA VAL A 272 -14.88 0.42 20.61
C VAL A 272 -15.15 0.96 19.23
N LEU A 273 -16.26 0.56 18.63
CA LEU A 273 -16.79 1.19 17.42
C LEU A 273 -17.40 2.53 17.78
N ALA A 274 -16.98 3.61 17.13
CA ALA A 274 -17.50 4.94 17.36
C ALA A 274 -18.97 5.04 16.91
N ARG A 275 -19.78 5.77 17.68
CA ARG A 275 -21.15 6.12 17.30
C ARG A 275 -21.12 7.36 16.41
N THR A 276 -20.97 7.15 15.12
CA THR A 276 -21.08 8.19 14.10
C THR A 276 -22.34 7.96 13.27
N ALA A 277 -22.86 9.02 12.65
CA ALA A 277 -24.01 8.90 11.76
C ALA A 277 -23.75 7.88 10.62
N ARG A 278 -22.53 7.84 10.11
CA ARG A 278 -22.09 6.85 9.11
C ARG A 278 -22.18 5.41 9.61
N ASN A 279 -21.64 5.14 10.80
CA ASN A 279 -21.69 3.81 11.41
C ASN A 279 -23.13 3.39 11.74
N GLU A 280 -23.96 4.30 12.23
CA GLU A 280 -25.39 4.04 12.50
C GLU A 280 -26.13 3.69 11.19
N ALA A 281 -25.88 4.40 10.09
CA ALA A 281 -26.48 4.15 8.79
C ALA A 281 -26.04 2.79 8.22
N LEU A 282 -24.73 2.49 8.21
CA LEU A 282 -24.19 1.20 7.75
C LEU A 282 -24.74 0.01 8.54
N LEU A 283 -24.88 0.16 9.85
CA LEU A 283 -25.33 -0.91 10.73
C LEU A 283 -26.84 -1.04 10.78
N GLY A 284 -27.58 0.00 10.41
CA GLY A 284 -29.02 -0.02 10.28
C GLY A 284 -29.49 -1.03 9.23
N GLY A 285 -28.83 -1.07 8.08
CA GLY A 285 -29.08 -2.06 7.03
C GLY A 285 -28.81 -3.50 7.50
N LEU A 286 -27.68 -3.72 8.17
CA LEU A 286 -27.34 -5.04 8.73
C LEU A 286 -28.31 -5.47 9.84
N ALA A 287 -28.79 -4.56 10.67
CA ALA A 287 -29.78 -4.84 11.69
C ALA A 287 -31.13 -5.22 11.10
N ALA A 288 -31.55 -4.57 10.02
CA ALA A 288 -32.79 -4.90 9.32
C ALA A 288 -32.72 -6.32 8.72
N GLU A 289 -31.61 -6.71 8.12
CA GLU A 289 -31.40 -8.07 7.60
C GLU A 289 -31.43 -9.14 8.69
N ILE A 290 -30.95 -8.81 9.90
CA ILE A 290 -30.98 -9.71 11.05
C ILE A 290 -32.38 -9.81 11.65
N ASP A 291 -33.10 -8.68 11.75
CA ASP A 291 -34.48 -8.62 12.26
C ASP A 291 -35.42 -9.49 11.44
N GLU A 292 -35.26 -9.48 10.13
CA GLU A 292 -36.04 -10.34 9.21
C GLU A 292 -35.81 -11.84 9.49
N LYS A 293 -34.61 -12.23 9.93
CA LYS A 293 -34.23 -13.66 10.16
C LYS A 293 -34.38 -14.12 11.60
N GLU A 294 -34.20 -13.27 12.59
CA GLU A 294 -34.05 -13.66 13.99
C GLU A 294 -34.93 -12.90 15.01
N GLY A 295 -35.69 -11.90 14.54
CA GLY A 295 -36.57 -11.07 15.37
C GLY A 295 -35.95 -9.74 15.85
N PRO A 296 -36.71 -8.84 16.45
CA PRO A 296 -36.36 -7.43 16.62
C PRO A 296 -35.10 -7.20 17.45
N VAL A 297 -34.20 -6.44 16.86
CA VAL A 297 -32.90 -6.08 17.46
C VAL A 297 -32.98 -4.69 18.06
N PRO A 298 -32.74 -4.50 19.35
CA PRO A 298 -32.98 -3.23 20.03
C PRO A 298 -32.09 -2.07 19.60
N ARG A 299 -30.86 -2.34 19.15
CA ARG A 299 -29.89 -1.35 18.66
C ARG A 299 -28.86 -1.99 17.74
N PRO A 300 -28.58 -1.44 16.53
CA PRO A 300 -27.61 -1.99 15.57
C PRO A 300 -26.22 -2.24 16.15
N LEU A 301 -25.69 -1.29 16.94
CA LEU A 301 -24.38 -1.43 17.58
C LEU A 301 -24.30 -2.54 18.64
N ASP A 302 -25.40 -2.86 19.29
CA ASP A 302 -25.44 -3.91 20.31
C ASP A 302 -25.39 -5.31 19.65
N VAL A 303 -25.90 -5.45 18.43
CA VAL A 303 -25.80 -6.68 17.63
C VAL A 303 -24.34 -6.99 17.28
N ILE A 304 -23.58 -5.98 16.88
CA ILE A 304 -22.17 -6.15 16.56
C ILE A 304 -21.37 -6.57 17.80
N ARG A 305 -21.64 -5.97 18.98
CA ARG A 305 -21.00 -6.37 20.23
C ARG A 305 -21.28 -7.82 20.60
N VAL A 306 -22.49 -8.31 20.36
CA VAL A 306 -22.88 -9.69 20.69
C VAL A 306 -22.30 -10.68 19.68
N ARG A 307 -22.17 -10.31 18.40
CA ARG A 307 -21.75 -11.23 17.34
C ARG A 307 -20.27 -11.16 16.98
N LEU A 308 -19.63 -9.99 17.07
CA LEU A 308 -18.23 -9.83 16.72
C LEU A 308 -17.28 -10.02 17.91
N GLY A 309 -17.81 -10.15 19.14
CA GLY A 309 -16.96 -10.28 20.32
C GLY A 309 -16.13 -9.01 20.57
N GLU A 310 -14.84 -9.17 20.80
CA GLU A 310 -13.92 -8.07 21.08
C GLU A 310 -13.40 -7.45 19.80
N ILE A 311 -13.55 -6.13 19.65
CA ILE A 311 -12.93 -5.35 18.56
C ILE A 311 -11.55 -4.92 19.03
N THR A 312 -10.51 -5.24 18.25
CA THR A 312 -9.14 -4.81 18.54
C THR A 312 -8.35 -4.63 17.25
N ASN A 313 -7.34 -3.77 17.29
CA ASN A 313 -6.30 -3.71 16.25
C ASN A 313 -5.09 -4.52 16.72
N PRO A 314 -4.87 -5.73 16.19
CA PRO A 314 -3.74 -6.58 16.59
C PRO A 314 -2.38 -6.00 16.17
N LEU A 315 -2.37 -5.16 15.15
CA LEU A 315 -1.20 -4.44 14.66
C LEU A 315 -1.36 -2.93 14.95
N PRO A 316 -0.26 -2.19 15.08
CA PRO A 316 -0.33 -0.74 15.16
C PRO A 316 -0.90 -0.16 13.84
N ALA A 317 -1.73 0.88 13.95
CA ALA A 317 -2.10 1.70 12.81
C ALA A 317 -0.93 2.64 12.47
N THR A 318 -0.53 2.67 11.21
CA THR A 318 0.62 3.45 10.72
C THR A 318 0.28 4.11 9.39
N GLY A 319 1.10 5.06 8.95
CA GLY A 319 0.95 5.72 7.65
C GLY A 319 0.34 7.12 7.72
N GLY A 320 -0.18 7.52 8.89
CA GLY A 320 -0.62 8.90 9.10
C GLY A 320 0.60 9.83 9.17
N THR A 321 0.58 10.89 8.36
CA THR A 321 1.62 11.92 8.35
C THR A 321 1.00 13.29 8.16
N SER A 322 1.60 14.32 8.74
CA SER A 322 1.20 15.70 8.53
C SER A 322 1.50 16.14 7.08
N ALA A 323 0.81 17.17 6.63
CA ALA A 323 1.10 17.78 5.33
C ALA A 323 2.57 18.21 5.25
N GLU A 324 3.18 17.99 4.09
CA GLU A 324 4.57 18.37 3.83
C GLU A 324 4.73 19.89 3.89
N THR A 325 5.72 20.35 4.64
CA THR A 325 6.05 21.79 4.67
C THR A 325 6.70 22.24 3.37
N LEU A 326 6.61 23.53 3.02
CA LEU A 326 7.27 24.09 1.85
C LEU A 326 8.78 23.80 1.81
N ALA A 327 9.45 23.81 2.98
CA ALA A 327 10.87 23.49 3.07
C ALA A 327 11.16 22.02 2.72
N GLN A 328 10.33 21.10 3.19
CA GLN A 328 10.42 19.67 2.86
C GLN A 328 10.11 19.42 1.38
N ALA A 329 9.05 20.05 0.85
CA ALA A 329 8.68 19.95 -0.56
C ALA A 329 9.81 20.48 -1.47
N SER A 330 10.43 21.60 -1.10
CA SER A 330 11.57 22.16 -1.85
C SER A 330 12.79 21.23 -1.80
N ALA A 331 13.09 20.64 -0.63
CA ALA A 331 14.20 19.69 -0.49
C ALA A 331 13.94 18.42 -1.32
N ARG A 332 12.74 17.87 -1.28
CA ARG A 332 12.32 16.73 -2.09
C ARG A 332 12.35 17.01 -3.58
N ALA A 333 11.88 18.19 -4.00
CA ALA A 333 11.92 18.61 -5.41
C ALA A 333 13.37 18.68 -5.92
N LEU A 334 14.29 19.26 -5.14
CA LEU A 334 15.71 19.31 -5.47
C LEU A 334 16.32 17.92 -5.57
N GLU A 335 15.96 17.01 -4.67
CA GLU A 335 16.41 15.62 -4.71
C GLU A 335 15.85 14.89 -5.93
N THR A 336 14.57 15.07 -6.25
CA THR A 336 13.93 14.50 -7.44
C THR A 336 14.58 15.00 -8.74
N LEU A 337 14.91 16.29 -8.81
CA LEU A 337 15.64 16.86 -9.97
C LEU A 337 17.08 16.32 -10.10
N ARG A 338 17.68 15.88 -8.99
CA ARG A 338 19.02 15.26 -9.00
C ARG A 338 18.98 13.78 -9.36
N ARG A 339 17.85 13.10 -9.13
CA ARG A 339 17.69 11.69 -9.49
C ARG A 339 17.60 11.56 -11.01
N SER A 340 18.43 10.69 -11.54
CA SER A 340 18.40 10.38 -12.96
C SER A 340 17.20 9.49 -13.29
N SER A 341 16.32 9.94 -14.17
CA SER A 341 15.25 9.10 -14.71
C SER A 341 15.73 8.14 -15.81
N ARG A 342 16.99 8.31 -16.25
CA ARG A 342 17.64 7.52 -17.30
C ARG A 342 18.97 6.98 -16.81
N ALA A 343 19.28 5.74 -17.19
CA ALA A 343 20.54 5.09 -16.90
C ALA A 343 21.60 5.53 -17.92
N VAL A 344 22.44 6.48 -17.53
CA VAL A 344 23.55 7.03 -18.32
C VAL A 344 24.90 6.60 -17.74
N THR A 345 25.07 6.78 -16.44
CA THR A 345 26.26 6.39 -15.68
C THR A 345 26.06 5.01 -15.02
N LEU A 346 27.14 4.39 -14.56
CA LEU A 346 27.04 3.12 -13.81
C LEU A 346 26.23 3.31 -12.52
N ASP A 347 26.43 4.44 -11.85
CA ASP A 347 25.70 4.78 -10.62
C ASP A 347 24.18 4.92 -10.89
N ASP A 348 23.78 5.42 -12.08
CA ASP A 348 22.37 5.47 -12.47
C ASP A 348 21.78 4.06 -12.62
N TYR A 349 22.54 3.12 -13.23
CA TYR A 349 22.11 1.72 -13.33
C TYR A 349 21.93 1.07 -11.97
N GLU A 350 22.84 1.35 -11.03
CA GLU A 350 22.74 0.84 -9.66
C GLU A 350 21.53 1.44 -8.93
N ALA A 351 21.35 2.75 -8.96
CA ALA A 351 20.25 3.45 -8.33
C ALA A 351 18.88 3.00 -8.88
N LEU A 352 18.75 2.97 -10.21
CA LEU A 352 17.51 2.53 -10.87
C LEU A 352 17.20 1.05 -10.64
N ALA A 353 18.22 0.19 -10.47
CA ALA A 353 17.98 -1.19 -10.11
C ALA A 353 17.35 -1.33 -8.72
N PHE A 354 17.78 -0.52 -7.74
CA PHE A 354 17.16 -0.45 -6.41
C PHE A 354 15.72 0.08 -6.47
N GLU A 355 15.42 0.98 -7.39
CA GLU A 355 14.08 1.57 -7.56
C GLU A 355 13.11 0.65 -8.30
N THR A 356 13.54 -0.53 -8.76
CA THR A 356 12.67 -1.46 -9.50
C THR A 356 11.47 -1.88 -8.65
N PRO A 357 10.22 -1.61 -9.09
CA PRO A 357 9.04 -1.94 -8.31
C PRO A 357 8.91 -3.45 -8.06
N GLY A 358 8.57 -3.81 -6.83
CA GLY A 358 8.29 -5.20 -6.43
C GLY A 358 9.53 -6.07 -6.19
N VAL A 359 10.74 -5.51 -6.19
CA VAL A 359 11.98 -6.22 -5.83
C VAL A 359 12.61 -5.62 -4.58
N ASN A 360 13.26 -6.49 -3.79
CA ASN A 360 14.03 -6.07 -2.62
C ASN A 360 15.48 -6.51 -2.81
N LEU A 361 16.34 -5.55 -3.16
CA LEU A 361 17.75 -5.77 -3.41
C LEU A 361 18.59 -5.30 -2.22
N ALA A 362 19.54 -6.14 -1.81
CA ALA A 362 20.51 -5.78 -0.78
C ALA A 362 21.72 -5.05 -1.40
N ARG A 363 22.13 -5.47 -2.61
CA ARG A 363 23.28 -4.87 -3.31
C ARG A 363 23.07 -4.90 -4.80
N VAL A 364 23.61 -3.89 -5.45
CA VAL A 364 23.72 -3.80 -6.91
C VAL A 364 25.10 -3.29 -7.26
N THR A 365 25.69 -3.84 -8.31
CA THR A 365 26.93 -3.31 -8.88
C THR A 365 26.91 -3.41 -10.38
N ALA A 366 27.19 -2.29 -11.05
CA ALA A 366 27.20 -2.20 -12.50
C ALA A 366 28.62 -2.17 -13.07
N PHE A 367 28.84 -2.91 -14.13
CA PHE A 367 30.13 -2.97 -14.82
C PHE A 367 29.96 -2.62 -16.29
N ALA A 368 30.78 -1.67 -16.77
CA ALA A 368 30.79 -1.30 -18.18
C ALA A 368 31.61 -2.31 -19.03
N ASN A 369 31.11 -2.52 -20.25
CA ASN A 369 31.80 -3.31 -21.28
C ASN A 369 32.13 -4.76 -20.88
N ARG A 370 31.26 -5.37 -20.05
CA ARG A 370 31.43 -6.76 -19.61
C ARG A 370 30.29 -7.65 -20.09
N ALA A 371 30.63 -8.84 -20.61
CA ALA A 371 29.66 -9.87 -20.98
C ALA A 371 29.51 -10.93 -19.89
N PRO A 372 28.30 -11.46 -19.65
CA PRO A 372 28.07 -12.54 -18.68
C PRO A 372 28.87 -13.79 -19.08
N GLY A 373 29.55 -14.42 -18.11
CA GLY A 373 30.30 -15.67 -18.32
C GLY A 373 31.60 -15.53 -19.09
N LEU A 374 31.98 -14.31 -19.50
CA LEU A 374 33.19 -14.05 -20.28
C LEU A 374 33.99 -12.90 -19.65
N PRO A 375 34.61 -13.13 -18.46
CA PRO A 375 35.21 -12.07 -17.65
C PRO A 375 36.41 -11.38 -18.33
N CYS A 376 37.09 -12.04 -19.26
CA CYS A 376 38.25 -11.52 -19.97
C CYS A 376 37.94 -10.86 -21.32
N ILE A 377 36.66 -10.85 -21.76
CA ILE A 377 36.26 -10.27 -23.03
C ILE A 377 35.61 -8.91 -22.80
N THR A 378 36.14 -7.90 -23.48
CA THR A 378 35.52 -6.57 -23.52
C THR A 378 34.38 -6.58 -24.53
N ALA A 379 33.16 -6.25 -24.06
CA ALA A 379 31.95 -6.16 -24.87
C ALA A 379 31.46 -4.70 -24.92
N PRO A 380 31.94 -3.89 -25.90
CA PRO A 380 31.57 -2.48 -25.97
C PRO A 380 30.06 -2.27 -26.05
N GLY A 381 29.52 -1.30 -25.27
CA GLY A 381 28.10 -0.99 -25.22
C GLY A 381 27.25 -1.94 -24.35
N MET A 382 27.88 -2.94 -23.72
CA MET A 382 27.19 -3.81 -22.75
C MET A 382 27.40 -3.34 -21.32
N ILE A 383 26.34 -3.25 -20.56
CA ILE A 383 26.36 -2.99 -19.12
C ILE A 383 25.90 -4.26 -18.41
N LEU A 384 26.80 -4.80 -17.59
CA LEU A 384 26.52 -5.96 -16.74
C LEU A 384 26.11 -5.46 -15.35
N VAL A 385 24.89 -5.75 -14.93
CA VAL A 385 24.37 -5.38 -13.60
C VAL A 385 24.27 -6.65 -12.75
N VAL A 386 25.06 -6.72 -11.70
CA VAL A 386 25.03 -7.81 -10.73
C VAL A 386 24.09 -7.41 -9.59
N VAL A 387 23.06 -8.22 -9.35
CA VAL A 387 22.07 -7.96 -8.31
C VAL A 387 22.11 -9.04 -7.24
N VAL A 388 22.11 -8.62 -5.97
CA VAL A 388 22.07 -9.49 -4.81
C VAL A 388 20.76 -9.19 -4.06
N PRO A 389 19.82 -10.15 -3.97
CA PRO A 389 18.56 -9.93 -3.28
C PRO A 389 18.76 -9.91 -1.75
N HIS A 390 17.85 -9.25 -1.05
CA HIS A 390 17.81 -9.27 0.41
C HIS A 390 17.09 -10.54 0.89
N LEU A 391 17.82 -11.66 0.91
CA LEU A 391 17.32 -12.96 1.31
C LEU A 391 18.07 -13.47 2.56
N PRO A 392 17.41 -14.32 3.39
CA PRO A 392 18.01 -14.90 4.59
C PRO A 392 19.22 -15.82 4.39
N PRO A 393 19.36 -16.56 3.25
CA PRO A 393 20.49 -17.47 3.04
C PRO A 393 21.84 -16.74 3.01
N ASP A 394 22.89 -17.42 3.46
CA ASP A 394 24.27 -16.91 3.45
C ASP A 394 24.79 -16.61 2.02
N ARG A 395 24.16 -17.22 1.01
CA ARG A 395 24.44 -17.02 -0.42
C ARG A 395 23.18 -16.59 -1.17
N PRO A 396 22.73 -15.34 -1.00
CA PRO A 396 21.49 -14.89 -1.64
C PRO A 396 21.65 -14.84 -3.15
N THR A 397 20.83 -15.63 -3.83
CA THR A 397 20.85 -15.74 -5.30
C THR A 397 19.53 -15.24 -5.89
N PRO A 398 19.55 -14.31 -6.85
CA PRO A 398 18.33 -13.78 -7.45
C PRO A 398 17.64 -14.81 -8.33
N SER A 399 16.32 -14.90 -8.23
CA SER A 399 15.51 -15.73 -9.13
C SER A 399 15.55 -15.22 -10.57
N ALA A 400 15.08 -16.06 -11.49
CA ALA A 400 14.93 -15.66 -12.89
C ALA A 400 13.93 -14.50 -13.03
N GLY A 401 12.83 -14.52 -12.27
CA GLY A 401 11.80 -13.48 -12.28
C GLY A 401 12.33 -12.13 -11.78
N LEU A 402 13.10 -12.14 -10.68
CA LEU A 402 13.74 -10.91 -10.15
C LEU A 402 14.70 -10.30 -11.18
N LYS A 403 15.59 -11.11 -11.78
CA LYS A 403 16.50 -10.64 -12.82
C LYS A 403 15.76 -10.06 -14.03
N GLN A 404 14.64 -10.68 -14.40
CA GLN A 404 13.82 -10.23 -15.51
C GLN A 404 13.09 -8.92 -15.22
N ALA A 405 12.57 -8.75 -13.99
CA ALA A 405 11.94 -7.51 -13.56
C ALA A 405 12.91 -6.33 -13.58
N VAL A 406 14.11 -6.50 -12.99
CA VAL A 406 15.16 -5.47 -13.00
C VAL A 406 15.62 -5.18 -14.43
N ALA A 407 15.84 -6.21 -15.26
CA ALA A 407 16.24 -6.03 -16.65
C ALA A 407 15.20 -5.26 -17.47
N ALA A 408 13.92 -5.56 -17.31
CA ALA A 408 12.83 -4.86 -17.98
C ALA A 408 12.74 -3.39 -17.55
N TYR A 409 12.91 -3.10 -16.25
CA TYR A 409 12.91 -1.75 -15.71
C TYR A 409 14.06 -0.90 -16.24
N LEU A 410 15.28 -1.44 -16.25
CA LEU A 410 16.49 -0.79 -16.77
C LEU A 410 16.46 -0.60 -18.30
N THR A 411 15.97 -1.60 -19.05
CA THR A 411 15.90 -1.54 -20.51
C THR A 411 15.04 -0.37 -21.00
N ARG A 412 13.96 -0.02 -20.30
CA ARG A 412 13.12 1.14 -20.65
C ARG A 412 13.82 2.48 -20.41
N ARG A 413 14.86 2.50 -19.57
CA ARG A 413 15.56 3.72 -19.10
C ARG A 413 16.98 3.86 -19.64
N GLN A 414 17.53 2.82 -20.26
CA GLN A 414 18.89 2.81 -20.80
C GLN A 414 19.05 3.74 -22.02
N VAL A 415 20.27 4.18 -22.27
CA VAL A 415 20.63 4.96 -23.45
C VAL A 415 20.55 4.07 -24.71
N LEU A 416 20.12 4.66 -25.82
CA LEU A 416 20.09 3.98 -27.13
C LEU A 416 21.48 3.45 -27.49
N GLY A 417 21.55 2.20 -27.97
CA GLY A 417 22.80 1.52 -28.32
C GLY A 417 23.48 0.78 -27.17
N THR A 418 22.96 0.89 -25.93
CA THR A 418 23.44 0.14 -24.78
C THR A 418 22.64 -1.16 -24.63
N GLN A 419 23.30 -2.24 -24.23
CA GLN A 419 22.67 -3.51 -23.88
C GLN A 419 22.87 -3.81 -22.40
N THR A 420 21.79 -3.88 -21.65
CA THR A 420 21.84 -4.21 -20.21
C THR A 420 21.63 -5.71 -20.01
N ARG A 421 22.48 -6.32 -19.20
CA ARG A 421 22.35 -7.72 -18.75
C ARG A 421 22.35 -7.76 -17.24
N VAL A 422 21.31 -8.35 -16.67
CA VAL A 422 21.17 -8.51 -15.20
C VAL A 422 21.48 -9.96 -14.84
N VAL A 423 22.43 -10.13 -13.93
CA VAL A 423 22.90 -11.43 -13.44
C VAL A 423 22.95 -11.49 -11.93
N GLY A 424 23.02 -12.71 -11.38
CA GLY A 424 23.32 -12.91 -9.96
C GLY A 424 24.82 -12.95 -9.71
N PRO A 425 25.22 -12.89 -8.42
CA PRO A 425 26.60 -13.10 -8.02
C PRO A 425 27.01 -14.56 -8.27
N VAL A 426 28.29 -14.76 -8.55
CA VAL A 426 28.92 -16.08 -8.55
C VAL A 426 29.75 -16.18 -7.27
N TYR A 427 29.33 -17.05 -6.38
CA TYR A 427 30.04 -17.30 -5.13
C TYR A 427 31.21 -18.25 -5.36
N ARG A 428 32.35 -17.96 -4.74
CA ARG A 428 33.53 -18.80 -4.71
C ARG A 428 33.81 -19.25 -3.30
N ASP A 429 34.13 -20.51 -3.11
CA ASP A 429 34.50 -21.04 -1.80
C ASP A 429 35.96 -20.71 -1.49
N LEU A 430 36.19 -20.18 -0.31
CA LEU A 430 37.51 -19.87 0.22
C LEU A 430 37.75 -20.74 1.45
N ALA A 431 38.71 -21.66 1.36
CA ALA A 431 39.16 -22.40 2.51
C ALA A 431 40.35 -21.70 3.20
N VAL A 432 40.19 -21.41 4.48
CA VAL A 432 41.22 -20.85 5.33
C VAL A 432 41.86 -21.93 6.20
N ARG A 433 43.15 -22.17 6.05
CA ARG A 433 43.93 -23.08 6.88
C ARG A 433 44.85 -22.29 7.76
N ALA A 434 44.60 -22.29 9.07
CA ALA A 434 45.41 -21.54 10.04
C ALA A 434 45.90 -22.44 11.19
N SER A 435 47.18 -22.26 11.56
CA SER A 435 47.71 -22.79 12.81
C SER A 435 47.90 -21.61 13.76
N VAL A 436 47.19 -21.64 14.88
CA VAL A 436 47.11 -20.53 15.83
C VAL A 436 47.60 -20.96 17.19
N ARG A 437 48.39 -20.11 17.86
CA ARG A 437 48.74 -20.27 19.26
C ARG A 437 47.69 -19.54 20.11
N ALA A 438 47.10 -20.29 21.04
CA ALA A 438 46.13 -19.74 21.97
C ALA A 438 46.80 -19.29 23.27
N TYR A 439 46.20 -18.29 23.94
CA TYR A 439 46.59 -17.95 25.30
C TYR A 439 46.39 -19.13 26.28
N PRO A 440 47.20 -19.23 27.37
CA PRO A 440 47.01 -20.27 28.37
C PRO A 440 45.59 -20.30 28.94
N ARG A 441 45.01 -21.50 29.09
CA ARG A 441 43.63 -21.76 29.58
C ARG A 441 42.52 -21.43 28.60
N THR A 442 42.79 -21.17 27.33
CA THR A 442 41.78 -21.05 26.30
C THR A 442 41.36 -22.43 25.83
N ASP A 443 40.06 -22.71 25.77
CA ASP A 443 39.54 -23.93 25.19
C ASP A 443 39.75 -23.91 23.67
N PRO A 444 40.45 -24.89 23.08
CA PRO A 444 40.74 -24.92 21.64
C PRO A 444 39.50 -25.04 20.78
N ALA A 445 38.50 -25.81 21.23
CA ALA A 445 37.26 -26.02 20.45
C ALA A 445 36.43 -24.74 20.36
N ALA A 446 36.26 -24.05 21.50
CA ALA A 446 35.57 -22.77 21.55
C ALA A 446 36.34 -21.68 20.80
N LEU A 447 37.68 -21.70 20.78
CA LEU A 447 38.48 -20.75 20.01
C LEU A 447 38.30 -20.97 18.49
N THR A 448 38.34 -22.23 18.04
CA THR A 448 38.14 -22.57 16.64
C THR A 448 36.78 -22.11 16.16
N ALA A 449 35.70 -22.34 16.93
CA ALA A 449 34.36 -21.88 16.59
C ALA A 449 34.26 -20.34 16.50
N ARG A 450 34.93 -19.61 17.40
CA ARG A 450 34.95 -18.13 17.33
C ARG A 450 35.72 -17.62 16.13
N ILE A 451 36.82 -18.24 15.76
CA ILE A 451 37.61 -17.86 14.57
C ILE A 451 36.78 -18.13 13.32
N ALA A 452 36.12 -19.29 13.22
CA ALA A 452 35.23 -19.62 12.11
C ALA A 452 34.09 -18.58 11.98
N ALA A 453 33.39 -18.28 13.07
CA ALA A 453 32.33 -17.27 13.08
C ALA A 453 32.82 -15.86 12.69
N ALA A 454 34.01 -15.48 13.10
CA ALA A 454 34.59 -14.18 12.73
C ALA A 454 34.94 -14.11 11.24
N LEU A 455 35.45 -15.21 10.67
CA LEU A 455 35.71 -15.30 9.22
C LEU A 455 34.42 -15.35 8.40
N ASP A 456 33.43 -16.11 8.83
CA ASP A 456 32.12 -16.16 8.18
C ASP A 456 31.46 -14.78 8.17
N GLN A 457 31.52 -14.07 9.32
CA GLN A 457 31.05 -12.69 9.40
C GLN A 457 31.83 -11.74 8.50
N PHE A 458 33.15 -11.87 8.44
CA PHE A 458 34.00 -10.99 7.62
C PHE A 458 33.76 -11.17 6.11
N PHE A 459 33.59 -12.40 5.66
CA PHE A 459 33.30 -12.71 4.24
C PHE A 459 31.83 -12.67 3.88
N HIS A 460 30.95 -12.35 4.83
CA HIS A 460 29.52 -12.34 4.56
C HIS A 460 29.17 -11.35 3.44
N PRO A 461 28.38 -11.78 2.41
CA PRO A 461 28.12 -10.95 1.23
C PRO A 461 27.28 -9.70 1.50
N LEU A 462 26.49 -9.69 2.60
CA LEU A 462 25.59 -8.58 2.94
C LEU A 462 26.06 -7.72 4.10
N HIS A 463 26.78 -8.31 5.06
CA HIS A 463 27.12 -7.67 6.34
C HIS A 463 28.61 -7.72 6.66
N GLY A 464 29.42 -8.35 5.82
CA GLY A 464 30.85 -8.46 5.98
C GLY A 464 31.64 -7.36 5.29
N GLY A 465 32.89 -7.67 5.00
CA GLY A 465 33.83 -6.75 4.37
C GLY A 465 34.46 -5.76 5.33
N PRO A 466 35.45 -5.00 4.87
CA PRO A 466 36.17 -4.01 5.69
C PRO A 466 35.26 -2.92 6.26
N ASP A 467 34.22 -2.54 5.51
CA ASP A 467 33.32 -1.46 5.86
C ASP A 467 32.01 -1.95 6.50
N GLY A 468 31.84 -3.28 6.69
CA GLY A 468 30.62 -3.87 7.26
C GLY A 468 29.38 -3.81 6.37
N THR A 469 29.55 -3.44 5.10
CA THR A 469 28.43 -3.29 4.12
C THR A 469 28.31 -4.47 3.17
N GLY A 470 28.99 -5.57 3.46
CA GLY A 470 29.11 -6.77 2.66
C GLY A 470 30.45 -6.84 1.90
N TRP A 471 30.93 -8.07 1.67
CA TRP A 471 32.16 -8.27 0.90
C TRP A 471 32.05 -7.67 -0.50
N PRO A 472 32.96 -6.78 -0.96
CA PRO A 472 32.88 -6.14 -2.26
C PRO A 472 32.95 -7.15 -3.41
N LEU A 473 32.06 -7.00 -4.40
CA LEU A 473 32.05 -7.86 -5.59
C LEU A 473 33.33 -7.68 -6.40
N GLY A 474 33.98 -8.80 -6.76
CA GLY A 474 35.22 -8.81 -7.55
C GLY A 474 36.46 -8.34 -6.82
N ARG A 475 36.41 -8.17 -5.51
CA ARG A 475 37.57 -7.82 -4.70
C ARG A 475 38.43 -9.05 -4.41
N ASP A 476 39.74 -8.88 -4.52
CA ASP A 476 40.69 -9.88 -4.13
C ASP A 476 40.73 -10.06 -2.59
N VAL A 477 41.05 -11.27 -2.16
CA VAL A 477 41.22 -11.59 -0.75
C VAL A 477 42.70 -11.49 -0.40
N TYR A 478 43.02 -10.62 0.57
CA TYR A 478 44.40 -10.45 1.02
C TYR A 478 44.69 -11.22 2.32
N LEU A 479 45.79 -11.94 2.30
CA LEU A 479 46.24 -12.75 3.45
C LEU A 479 46.32 -11.91 4.73
N SER A 480 46.80 -10.67 4.62
CA SER A 480 46.93 -9.74 5.74
C SER A 480 45.60 -9.35 6.40
N GLU A 481 44.51 -9.30 5.62
CA GLU A 481 43.18 -9.00 6.15
C GLU A 481 42.64 -10.19 6.95
N VAL A 482 42.78 -11.39 6.39
CA VAL A 482 42.42 -12.64 7.08
C VAL A 482 43.24 -12.80 8.38
N GLN A 483 44.52 -12.50 8.30
CA GLN A 483 45.38 -12.51 9.48
C GLN A 483 44.86 -11.53 10.54
N HIS A 484 44.54 -10.31 10.15
CA HIS A 484 44.01 -9.31 11.07
C HIS A 484 42.72 -9.74 11.76
N VAL A 485 41.79 -10.35 10.99
CA VAL A 485 40.53 -10.88 11.52
C VAL A 485 40.82 -11.97 12.56
N ILE A 486 41.70 -12.92 12.27
CA ILE A 486 42.02 -14.02 13.19
C ILE A 486 42.73 -13.46 14.46
N ASP A 487 43.70 -12.56 14.30
CA ASP A 487 44.45 -11.96 15.42
C ASP A 487 43.55 -11.12 16.35
N SER A 488 42.44 -10.58 15.82
CA SER A 488 41.46 -9.81 16.61
C SER A 488 40.53 -10.69 17.46
N VAL A 489 40.51 -12.01 17.26
CA VAL A 489 39.63 -12.91 18.03
C VAL A 489 40.17 -13.09 19.46
N PRO A 490 39.38 -12.82 20.51
CA PRO A 490 39.80 -13.01 21.88
C PRO A 490 40.22 -14.44 22.19
N GLY A 491 41.45 -14.63 22.66
CA GLY A 491 42.00 -15.95 22.95
C GLY A 491 43.12 -16.39 21.99
N VAL A 492 43.31 -15.68 20.89
CA VAL A 492 44.44 -15.84 19.97
C VAL A 492 45.63 -15.10 20.55
N ASP A 493 46.77 -15.77 20.65
CA ASP A 493 48.04 -15.14 20.99
C ASP A 493 48.79 -14.68 19.73
N HIS A 494 48.99 -15.61 18.77
CA HIS A 494 49.53 -15.28 17.45
C HIS A 494 49.29 -16.42 16.45
N ILE A 495 49.41 -16.10 15.17
CA ILE A 495 49.27 -17.04 14.06
C ILE A 495 50.65 -17.61 13.71
N LEU A 496 50.75 -18.93 13.69
CA LEU A 496 51.98 -19.64 13.31
C LEU A 496 52.05 -19.88 11.79
N LYS A 497 50.92 -20.19 11.18
CA LYS A 497 50.83 -20.45 9.76
C LYS A 497 49.44 -20.06 9.26
N LEU A 498 49.36 -19.44 8.09
CA LEU A 498 48.09 -19.09 7.44
C LEU A 498 48.19 -19.38 5.93
N GLU A 499 47.25 -20.11 5.41
CA GLU A 499 47.14 -20.46 3.99
C GLU A 499 45.71 -20.22 3.54
N LEU A 500 45.57 -19.59 2.38
CA LEU A 500 44.29 -19.43 1.68
C LEU A 500 44.24 -20.37 0.48
N VAL A 501 43.21 -21.16 0.38
CA VAL A 501 42.97 -22.08 -0.74
C VAL A 501 41.67 -21.67 -1.39
N LEU A 502 41.75 -21.12 -2.60
CA LEU A 502 40.60 -20.89 -3.42
C LEU A 502 40.30 -22.17 -4.20
N ASP A 503 39.06 -22.63 -4.16
CA ASP A 503 38.61 -23.71 -5.01
C ASP A 503 38.46 -23.13 -6.44
N CYS A 504 39.49 -23.35 -7.24
CA CYS A 504 39.45 -23.01 -8.66
C CYS A 504 38.92 -24.24 -9.40
N ASP A 505 37.60 -24.30 -9.59
CA ASP A 505 37.06 -25.19 -10.59
C ASP A 505 37.59 -24.71 -11.96
N GLU A 506 38.28 -25.59 -12.67
CA GLU A 506 38.86 -25.38 -14.00
C GLU A 506 37.85 -25.01 -15.08
#